data_b72a8aaf88083594e2c4dd4f9087a470
#
_entry.id   b72a8aaf88083594e2c4dd4f9087a470
#
_cell.length_a   1.000
_cell.length_b   1.000
_cell.length_c   1.000
_cell.angle_alpha   90.00
_cell.angle_beta   90.00
_cell.angle_gamma   90.00
#
_symmetry.space_group_name_H-M   'P 1'
#
loop_
_entity.id
_entity.type
_entity.pdbx_description
1 polymer ?
#
loop_
_entity_poly.entity_id
_entity_poly.type
_entity_poly.pdbx_seq_one_letter_code
_entity_poly.pdbx_strand_id
1 'polypeptide(L)'
;YSAAEAIGKNPRILQSGDTSKTTYQSLWPTLVEGDVWRGEFLNKRKDGSRYLELATISPVRNPNGEITHYVAVKEDITERRKIDAELLSHRQHLEELVELRTYELAIAKEAAEAASRAKSEFLANMSHEIRTPMNVIIGLNYLLMQSHLQPEQRQKMLKVSTAAEHLLRIINDILDLSKIEAGKLILERQVFSPLEV
;
A
#
# COMPACT_ATOMS: atom_id res chain seq x y z
N TYR A 1 -12.10 1.02 -46.70
CA TYR A 1 -12.88 1.27 -47.94
C TYR A 1 -13.50 2.64 -47.87
N SER A 2 -13.51 3.38 -48.96
CA SER A 2 -14.25 4.62 -49.09
C SER A 2 -15.76 4.34 -49.30
N ALA A 3 -16.62 5.37 -49.13
CA ALA A 3 -18.04 5.24 -49.43
C ALA A 3 -18.33 4.76 -50.84
N ALA A 4 -17.60 5.28 -51.85
CA ALA A 4 -17.73 4.88 -53.25
C ALA A 4 -17.36 3.39 -53.50
N GLU A 5 -16.43 2.85 -52.73
CA GLU A 5 -16.04 1.44 -52.79
C GLU A 5 -17.02 0.50 -52.06
N ALA A 6 -17.71 1.03 -51.04
CA ALA A 6 -18.62 0.22 -50.20
C ALA A 6 -20.07 0.18 -50.74
N ILE A 7 -20.54 1.29 -51.35
CA ILE A 7 -21.90 1.37 -51.89
C ILE A 7 -22.16 0.28 -52.93
N GLY A 8 -23.23 -0.43 -52.78
CA GLY A 8 -23.62 -1.58 -53.63
C GLY A 8 -22.84 -2.87 -53.41
N LYS A 9 -21.89 -2.89 -52.44
CA LYS A 9 -21.16 -4.11 -52.09
C LYS A 9 -21.80 -4.83 -50.91
N ASN A 10 -21.69 -6.16 -50.91
CA ASN A 10 -22.10 -6.95 -49.76
C ASN A 10 -21.15 -6.68 -48.58
N PRO A 11 -21.63 -6.47 -47.35
CA PRO A 11 -20.80 -6.29 -46.16
C PRO A 11 -19.75 -7.38 -45.91
N ARG A 12 -19.86 -8.52 -46.53
CA ARG A 12 -18.88 -9.62 -46.53
C ARG A 12 -17.47 -9.17 -46.99
N ILE A 13 -17.31 -8.03 -47.66
CA ILE A 13 -15.99 -7.50 -48.01
C ILE A 13 -15.07 -7.28 -46.79
N LEU A 14 -15.67 -7.08 -45.60
CA LEU A 14 -14.95 -6.91 -44.30
C LEU A 14 -14.67 -8.27 -43.63
N GLN A 15 -15.23 -9.36 -44.09
CA GLN A 15 -15.14 -10.65 -43.42
C GLN A 15 -13.72 -11.20 -43.50
N SER A 16 -13.09 -11.46 -42.32
CA SER A 16 -11.75 -12.07 -42.22
C SER A 16 -11.79 -13.60 -42.44
N GLY A 17 -12.88 -14.24 -42.11
CA GLY A 17 -13.02 -15.69 -42.03
C GLY A 17 -12.86 -16.24 -40.60
N ASP A 18 -12.44 -15.44 -39.67
CA ASP A 18 -12.10 -15.86 -38.29
C ASP A 18 -13.22 -15.62 -37.26
N THR A 19 -14.28 -14.91 -37.65
CA THR A 19 -15.46 -14.74 -36.80
C THR A 19 -16.13 -16.07 -36.53
N SER A 20 -16.45 -16.34 -35.25
CA SER A 20 -17.08 -17.59 -34.83
C SER A 20 -18.38 -17.88 -35.60
N LYS A 21 -18.60 -19.15 -35.93
CA LYS A 21 -19.87 -19.59 -36.54
C LYS A 21 -21.06 -19.30 -35.61
N THR A 22 -20.89 -19.38 -34.31
CA THR A 22 -21.92 -19.06 -33.31
C THR A 22 -22.42 -17.62 -33.41
N THR A 23 -21.53 -16.65 -33.72
CA THR A 23 -21.90 -15.26 -33.99
C THR A 23 -22.91 -15.14 -35.14
N TYR A 24 -22.70 -15.84 -36.26
CA TYR A 24 -23.63 -15.81 -37.39
C TYR A 24 -24.92 -16.62 -37.10
N GLN A 25 -24.83 -17.68 -36.29
CA GLN A 25 -25.98 -18.47 -35.87
C GLN A 25 -26.94 -17.70 -34.97
N SER A 26 -26.45 -16.76 -34.16
CA SER A 26 -27.32 -15.89 -33.36
C SER A 26 -27.83 -14.67 -34.14
N LEU A 27 -27.03 -14.14 -35.08
CA LEU A 27 -27.34 -12.92 -35.84
C LEU A 27 -28.66 -13.07 -36.64
N TRP A 28 -28.72 -14.06 -37.53
CA TRP A 28 -29.81 -14.13 -38.48
C TRP A 28 -31.19 -14.45 -37.89
N PRO A 29 -31.33 -15.39 -36.92
CA PRO A 29 -32.62 -15.60 -36.26
C PRO A 29 -33.11 -14.32 -35.57
N THR A 30 -32.25 -13.63 -34.77
CA THR A 30 -32.63 -12.41 -34.09
C THR A 30 -33.12 -11.31 -35.05
N LEU A 31 -32.44 -11.11 -36.17
CA LEU A 31 -32.83 -10.09 -37.14
C LEU A 31 -34.12 -10.41 -37.90
N VAL A 32 -34.36 -11.68 -38.19
CA VAL A 32 -35.59 -12.15 -38.91
C VAL A 32 -36.81 -12.07 -37.99
N GLU A 33 -36.65 -12.32 -36.69
CA GLU A 33 -37.68 -12.12 -35.66
C GLU A 33 -37.98 -10.62 -35.45
N GLY A 34 -37.15 -9.76 -35.94
CA GLY A 34 -37.32 -8.30 -35.89
C GLY A 34 -36.71 -7.63 -34.69
N ASP A 35 -35.82 -8.30 -34.01
CA ASP A 35 -35.10 -7.84 -32.86
C ASP A 35 -33.75 -7.23 -33.22
N VAL A 36 -33.18 -6.47 -32.28
CA VAL A 36 -31.85 -5.84 -32.42
C VAL A 36 -30.80 -6.87 -32.00
N TRP A 37 -29.87 -7.13 -32.90
CA TRP A 37 -28.70 -7.97 -32.60
C TRP A 37 -27.48 -7.11 -32.21
N ARG A 38 -26.73 -7.55 -31.22
CA ARG A 38 -25.45 -6.96 -30.80
C ARG A 38 -24.43 -8.08 -30.61
N GLY A 39 -23.24 -7.87 -31.22
CA GLY A 39 -22.16 -8.84 -31.10
C GLY A 39 -20.85 -8.34 -31.70
N GLU A 40 -19.82 -9.19 -31.57
CA GLU A 40 -18.48 -8.88 -32.04
C GLU A 40 -18.13 -9.67 -33.29
N PHE A 41 -17.47 -9.03 -34.26
CA PHE A 41 -16.91 -9.65 -35.46
C PHE A 41 -15.38 -9.42 -35.46
N LEU A 42 -14.66 -10.47 -35.83
CA LEU A 42 -13.27 -10.34 -36.20
C LEU A 42 -13.20 -10.09 -37.71
N ASN A 43 -13.06 -8.85 -38.09
CA ASN A 43 -13.06 -8.39 -39.48
C ASN A 43 -11.66 -8.06 -39.99
N LYS A 44 -11.53 -7.78 -41.29
CA LYS A 44 -10.29 -7.29 -41.93
C LYS A 44 -10.50 -5.96 -42.63
N ARG A 45 -9.48 -5.12 -42.57
CA ARG A 45 -9.42 -3.86 -43.33
C ARG A 45 -9.02 -4.11 -44.79
N LYS A 46 -9.04 -3.09 -45.58
CA LYS A 46 -8.63 -3.14 -47.01
C LYS A 46 -7.17 -3.57 -47.21
N ASP A 47 -6.30 -3.19 -46.27
CA ASP A 47 -4.87 -3.55 -46.23
C ASP A 47 -4.61 -4.99 -45.69
N GLY A 48 -5.68 -5.73 -45.33
CA GLY A 48 -5.60 -7.09 -44.78
C GLY A 48 -5.42 -7.14 -43.28
N SER A 49 -5.16 -6.03 -42.59
CA SER A 49 -5.06 -6.01 -41.12
C SER A 49 -6.40 -6.40 -40.47
N ARG A 50 -6.31 -7.14 -39.34
CA ARG A 50 -7.48 -7.58 -38.60
C ARG A 50 -7.86 -6.55 -37.55
N TYR A 51 -9.16 -6.46 -37.29
CA TYR A 51 -9.70 -5.62 -36.24
C TYR A 51 -10.93 -6.26 -35.61
N LEU A 52 -11.16 -5.98 -34.36
CA LEU A 52 -12.34 -6.42 -33.60
C LEU A 52 -13.41 -5.33 -33.72
N GLU A 53 -14.56 -5.69 -34.28
CA GLU A 53 -15.69 -4.79 -34.49
C GLU A 53 -16.82 -5.17 -33.54
N LEU A 54 -17.29 -4.21 -32.77
CA LEU A 54 -18.57 -4.30 -32.07
C LEU A 54 -19.65 -3.77 -33.00
N ALA A 55 -20.63 -4.61 -33.34
CA ALA A 55 -21.73 -4.23 -34.21
C ALA A 55 -23.08 -4.33 -33.48
N THR A 56 -23.92 -3.30 -33.67
CA THR A 56 -25.33 -3.31 -33.31
C THR A 56 -26.11 -3.21 -34.60
N ILE A 57 -26.94 -4.21 -34.90
CA ILE A 57 -27.70 -4.31 -36.14
C ILE A 57 -29.19 -4.32 -35.82
N SER A 58 -29.94 -3.44 -36.44
CA SER A 58 -31.36 -3.22 -36.19
C SER A 58 -32.15 -3.35 -37.48
N PRO A 59 -33.29 -4.05 -37.53
CA PRO A 59 -34.19 -4.06 -38.65
C PRO A 59 -34.93 -2.75 -38.81
N VAL A 60 -35.14 -2.31 -40.05
CA VAL A 60 -35.93 -1.13 -40.40
C VAL A 60 -37.22 -1.62 -41.06
N ARG A 61 -38.37 -1.17 -40.54
CA ARG A 61 -39.68 -1.58 -41.02
C ARG A 61 -40.31 -0.46 -41.83
N ASN A 62 -41.10 -0.83 -42.82
CA ASN A 62 -41.99 0.08 -43.54
C ASN A 62 -43.27 0.37 -42.72
N PRO A 63 -44.14 1.32 -43.13
CA PRO A 63 -45.40 1.58 -42.46
C PRO A 63 -46.36 0.39 -42.29
N ASN A 64 -46.17 -0.64 -43.12
CA ASN A 64 -46.94 -1.87 -43.06
C ASN A 64 -46.38 -2.90 -42.08
N GLY A 65 -45.26 -2.58 -41.40
CA GLY A 65 -44.59 -3.46 -40.41
C GLY A 65 -43.59 -4.46 -41.02
N GLU A 66 -43.39 -4.48 -42.34
CA GLU A 66 -42.46 -5.39 -43.00
C GLU A 66 -41.01 -4.89 -42.89
N ILE A 67 -40.09 -5.81 -42.64
CA ILE A 67 -38.63 -5.50 -42.61
C ILE A 67 -38.15 -5.26 -44.04
N THR A 68 -37.67 -4.03 -44.31
CA THR A 68 -37.19 -3.64 -45.63
C THR A 68 -35.70 -3.56 -45.73
N HIS A 69 -35.06 -3.19 -44.63
CA HIS A 69 -33.61 -2.95 -44.54
C HIS A 69 -33.07 -3.29 -43.15
N TYR A 70 -31.75 -3.32 -43.01
CA TYR A 70 -31.05 -3.41 -41.77
C TYR A 70 -30.07 -2.25 -41.66
N VAL A 71 -30.02 -1.61 -40.49
CA VAL A 71 -29.04 -0.58 -40.17
C VAL A 71 -28.06 -1.16 -39.20
N ALA A 72 -26.75 -0.98 -39.46
CA ALA A 72 -25.69 -1.43 -38.58
C ALA A 72 -24.85 -0.23 -38.10
N VAL A 73 -24.71 -0.10 -36.77
CA VAL A 73 -23.71 0.77 -36.14
C VAL A 73 -22.54 -0.12 -35.77
N LYS A 74 -21.35 0.30 -36.15
CA LYS A 74 -20.12 -0.49 -36.03
C LYS A 74 -19.03 0.35 -35.39
N GLU A 75 -18.36 -0.23 -34.41
CA GLU A 75 -17.26 0.39 -33.68
C GLU A 75 -16.02 -0.52 -33.73
N ASP A 76 -14.87 0.02 -34.11
CA ASP A 76 -13.58 -0.71 -33.98
C ASP A 76 -13.13 -0.65 -32.52
N ILE A 77 -13.24 -1.76 -31.83
CA ILE A 77 -12.89 -1.88 -30.41
C ILE A 77 -11.52 -2.53 -30.18
N THR A 78 -10.71 -2.68 -31.23
CA THR A 78 -9.43 -3.40 -31.17
C THR A 78 -8.48 -2.80 -30.14
N GLU A 79 -8.29 -1.47 -30.21
CA GLU A 79 -7.38 -0.78 -29.29
C GLU A 79 -7.91 -0.76 -27.86
N ARG A 80 -9.20 -0.53 -27.71
CA ARG A 80 -9.86 -0.58 -26.39
C ARG A 80 -9.67 -1.93 -25.73
N ARG A 81 -9.86 -3.03 -26.45
CA ARG A 81 -9.67 -4.40 -25.92
C ARG A 81 -8.23 -4.69 -25.50
N LYS A 82 -7.24 -4.15 -26.24
CA LYS A 82 -5.83 -4.26 -25.86
C LYS A 82 -5.55 -3.53 -24.54
N ILE A 83 -5.99 -2.28 -24.45
CA ILE A 83 -5.83 -1.48 -23.24
C ILE A 83 -6.50 -2.14 -22.04
N ASP A 84 -7.71 -2.64 -22.19
CA ASP A 84 -8.44 -3.34 -21.13
C ASP A 84 -7.68 -4.61 -20.67
N ALA A 85 -7.10 -5.37 -21.59
CA ALA A 85 -6.31 -6.56 -21.28
C ALA A 85 -5.00 -6.21 -20.57
N GLU A 86 -4.28 -5.16 -21.02
CA GLU A 86 -3.08 -4.66 -20.37
C GLU A 86 -3.39 -4.15 -18.96
N LEU A 87 -4.46 -3.36 -18.81
CA LEU A 87 -4.90 -2.85 -17.50
C LEU A 87 -5.21 -3.99 -16.52
N LEU A 88 -5.89 -5.04 -16.99
CA LEU A 88 -6.19 -6.22 -16.17
C LEU A 88 -4.90 -6.91 -15.71
N SER A 89 -3.94 -7.10 -16.62
CA SER A 89 -2.64 -7.71 -16.30
C SER A 89 -1.85 -6.86 -15.30
N HIS A 90 -1.80 -5.54 -15.51
CA HIS A 90 -1.13 -4.63 -14.57
C HIS A 90 -1.79 -4.64 -13.20
N ARG A 91 -3.12 -4.66 -13.15
CA ARG A 91 -3.84 -4.74 -11.88
C ARG A 91 -3.50 -6.00 -11.10
N GLN A 92 -3.51 -7.16 -11.76
CA GLN A 92 -3.15 -8.44 -11.12
C GLN A 92 -1.72 -8.40 -10.57
N HIS A 93 -0.76 -7.90 -11.37
CA HIS A 93 0.63 -7.77 -10.93
C HIS A 93 0.78 -6.84 -9.72
N LEU A 94 0.05 -5.71 -9.71
CA LEU A 94 0.06 -4.79 -8.57
C LEU A 94 -0.55 -5.41 -7.31
N GLU A 95 -1.63 -6.17 -7.44
CA GLU A 95 -2.26 -6.90 -6.34
C GLU A 95 -1.26 -7.90 -5.70
N GLU A 96 -0.55 -8.69 -6.52
CA GLU A 96 0.49 -9.62 -6.05
C GLU A 96 1.65 -8.88 -5.36
N LEU A 97 2.10 -7.76 -5.93
CA LEU A 97 3.19 -6.97 -5.34
C LEU A 97 2.78 -6.34 -4.01
N VAL A 98 1.54 -5.84 -3.89
CA VAL A 98 1.01 -5.29 -2.64
C VAL A 98 0.95 -6.36 -1.56
N GLU A 99 0.48 -7.57 -1.89
CA GLU A 99 0.43 -8.68 -0.94
C GLU A 99 1.83 -9.04 -0.43
N LEU A 100 2.80 -9.19 -1.35
CA LEU A 100 4.19 -9.48 -1.00
C LEU A 100 4.79 -8.40 -0.08
N ARG A 101 4.62 -7.13 -0.46
CA ARG A 101 5.17 -6.00 0.32
C ARG A 101 4.51 -5.86 1.69
N THR A 102 3.20 -6.15 1.78
CA THR A 102 2.48 -6.13 3.06
C THR A 102 3.02 -7.21 3.99
N TYR A 103 3.28 -8.41 3.45
CA TYR A 103 3.89 -9.51 4.21
C TYR A 103 5.30 -9.18 4.70
N GLU A 104 6.18 -8.69 3.80
CA GLU A 104 7.54 -8.26 4.16
C GLU A 104 7.53 -7.17 5.25
N LEU A 105 6.63 -6.19 5.11
CA LEU A 105 6.49 -5.10 6.07
C LEU A 105 6.03 -5.61 7.45
N ALA A 106 5.11 -6.57 7.48
CA ALA A 106 4.64 -7.17 8.73
C ALA A 106 5.79 -7.87 9.48
N ILE A 107 6.61 -8.65 8.78
CA ILE A 107 7.80 -9.31 9.36
C ILE A 107 8.81 -8.28 9.88
N ALA A 108 9.13 -7.27 9.06
CA ALA A 108 10.09 -6.24 9.45
C ALA A 108 9.60 -5.44 10.67
N LYS A 109 8.30 -5.13 10.72
CA LYS A 109 7.67 -4.46 11.86
C LYS A 109 7.79 -5.29 13.13
N GLU A 110 7.44 -6.57 13.07
CA GLU A 110 7.51 -7.47 14.24
C GLU A 110 8.95 -7.59 14.77
N ALA A 111 9.93 -7.74 13.88
CA ALA A 111 11.34 -7.77 14.24
C ALA A 111 11.80 -6.46 14.91
N ALA A 112 11.41 -5.31 14.37
CA ALA A 112 11.73 -4.01 14.92
C ALA A 112 11.09 -3.78 16.31
N GLU A 113 9.84 -4.18 16.49
CA GLU A 113 9.13 -4.11 17.78
C GLU A 113 9.76 -5.05 18.83
N ALA A 114 10.17 -6.26 18.43
CA ALA A 114 10.87 -7.20 19.31
C ALA A 114 12.22 -6.64 19.77
N ALA A 115 13.01 -6.07 18.84
CA ALA A 115 14.27 -5.41 19.15
C ALA A 115 14.09 -4.20 20.09
N SER A 116 13.06 -3.39 19.86
CA SER A 116 12.75 -2.25 20.73
C SER A 116 12.34 -2.68 22.13
N ARG A 117 11.53 -3.74 22.27
CA ARG A 117 11.18 -4.32 23.58
C ARG A 117 12.42 -4.84 24.31
N ALA A 118 13.26 -5.63 23.65
CA ALA A 118 14.49 -6.16 24.24
C ALA A 118 15.45 -5.05 24.68
N LYS A 119 15.60 -3.98 23.87
CA LYS A 119 16.40 -2.78 24.25
C LYS A 119 15.86 -2.13 25.52
N SER A 120 14.54 -1.95 25.61
CA SER A 120 13.92 -1.31 26.79
C SER A 120 14.06 -2.15 28.06
N GLU A 121 13.87 -3.47 27.97
CA GLU A 121 14.07 -4.40 29.10
C GLU A 121 15.52 -4.44 29.54
N PHE A 122 16.47 -4.50 28.60
CA PHE A 122 17.89 -4.45 28.91
C PHE A 122 18.26 -3.18 29.66
N LEU A 123 17.83 -2.01 29.18
CA LEU A 123 18.14 -0.73 29.85
C LEU A 123 17.49 -0.63 31.23
N ALA A 124 16.26 -1.11 31.40
CA ALA A 124 15.60 -1.14 32.71
C ALA A 124 16.36 -2.01 33.71
N ASN A 125 16.77 -3.22 33.29
CA ASN A 125 17.53 -4.14 34.14
C ASN A 125 18.92 -3.55 34.49
N MET A 126 19.64 -3.02 33.49
CA MET A 126 20.95 -2.39 33.69
C MET A 126 20.88 -1.21 34.66
N SER A 127 19.80 -0.41 34.60
CA SER A 127 19.63 0.68 35.58
C SER A 127 19.52 0.17 37.01
N HIS A 128 18.76 -0.87 37.26
CA HIS A 128 18.64 -1.47 38.57
C HIS A 128 19.99 -2.02 39.05
N GLU A 129 20.69 -2.75 38.19
CA GLU A 129 22.00 -3.35 38.47
C GLU A 129 23.10 -2.31 38.76
N ILE A 130 23.02 -1.12 38.14
CA ILE A 130 23.96 -0.04 38.36
C ILE A 130 23.54 0.82 39.57
N ARG A 131 22.24 1.08 39.75
CA ARG A 131 21.73 1.90 40.86
C ARG A 131 22.09 1.31 42.23
N THR A 132 22.01 0.00 42.38
CA THR A 132 22.28 -0.69 43.66
C THR A 132 23.71 -0.45 44.15
N PRO A 133 24.78 -0.76 43.41
CA PRO A 133 26.17 -0.47 43.88
C PRO A 133 26.42 1.02 44.00
N MET A 134 25.84 1.86 43.16
CA MET A 134 26.01 3.32 43.25
C MET A 134 25.41 3.88 44.54
N ASN A 135 24.24 3.44 44.97
CA ASN A 135 23.64 3.84 46.23
C ASN A 135 24.49 3.39 47.44
N VAL A 136 25.13 2.21 47.35
CA VAL A 136 26.08 1.76 48.38
C VAL A 136 27.31 2.69 48.40
N ILE A 137 27.88 3.06 47.25
CA ILE A 137 29.01 3.97 47.17
C ILE A 137 28.65 5.34 47.77
N ILE A 138 27.51 5.91 47.42
CA ILE A 138 27.02 7.20 47.95
C ILE A 138 26.79 7.09 49.42
N GLY A 139 26.15 6.03 49.93
CA GLY A 139 25.89 5.80 51.34
C GLY A 139 27.20 5.70 52.18
N LEU A 140 28.17 4.89 51.68
CA LEU A 140 29.46 4.77 52.36
C LEU A 140 30.23 6.10 52.32
N ASN A 141 30.23 6.83 51.22
CA ASN A 141 30.83 8.13 51.11
C ASN A 141 30.19 9.12 52.08
N TYR A 142 28.87 9.13 52.24
CA TYR A 142 28.13 9.93 53.20
C TYR A 142 28.58 9.65 54.64
N LEU A 143 28.69 8.37 55.02
CA LEU A 143 29.15 7.96 56.34
C LEU A 143 30.61 8.39 56.59
N LEU A 144 31.50 8.25 55.60
CA LEU A 144 32.88 8.73 55.71
C LEU A 144 32.96 10.24 55.90
N MET A 145 32.09 11.01 55.19
CA MET A 145 32.04 12.46 55.34
C MET A 145 31.66 12.96 56.73
N GLN A 146 30.98 12.12 57.53
CA GLN A 146 30.65 12.38 58.94
C GLN A 146 31.76 12.02 59.92
N SER A 147 32.82 11.35 59.47
CA SER A 147 33.99 11.03 60.30
C SER A 147 35.02 12.16 60.32
N HIS A 148 36.04 12.00 61.19
CA HIS A 148 37.16 12.99 61.27
C HIS A 148 38.11 12.80 60.06
N LEU A 149 37.83 13.51 58.97
CA LEU A 149 38.65 13.50 57.76
C LEU A 149 39.62 14.66 57.73
N GLN A 150 40.84 14.40 57.26
CA GLN A 150 41.78 15.48 56.94
C GLN A 150 41.20 16.33 55.76
N PRO A 151 41.52 17.62 55.65
CA PRO A 151 40.94 18.50 54.64
C PRO A 151 41.10 17.97 53.21
N GLU A 152 42.23 17.37 52.90
CA GLU A 152 42.48 16.76 51.58
C GLU A 152 41.61 15.52 51.31
N GLN A 153 41.41 14.69 52.33
CA GLN A 153 40.52 13.51 52.22
C GLN A 153 39.07 13.95 52.02
N ARG A 154 38.61 14.97 52.75
CA ARG A 154 37.27 15.54 52.59
C ARG A 154 37.03 16.05 51.17
N GLN A 155 38.02 16.73 50.58
CA GLN A 155 37.94 17.21 49.22
C GLN A 155 37.83 16.06 48.20
N LYS A 156 38.57 14.96 48.42
CA LYS A 156 38.47 13.76 47.59
C LYS A 156 37.08 13.09 47.69
N MET A 157 36.52 13.00 48.90
CA MET A 157 35.18 12.43 49.11
C MET A 157 34.07 13.26 48.46
N LEU A 158 34.17 14.60 48.48
CA LEU A 158 33.26 15.48 47.76
C LEU A 158 33.26 15.20 46.24
N LYS A 159 34.46 15.02 45.65
CA LYS A 159 34.58 14.67 44.25
C LYS A 159 33.94 13.33 43.92
N VAL A 160 34.08 12.32 44.81
CA VAL A 160 33.42 11.00 44.65
C VAL A 160 31.91 11.17 44.70
N SER A 161 31.34 11.94 45.63
CA SER A 161 29.91 12.21 45.72
C SER A 161 29.36 12.81 44.43
N THR A 162 29.98 13.90 43.98
CA THR A 162 29.60 14.60 42.75
C THR A 162 29.63 13.68 41.51
N ALA A 163 30.69 12.86 41.40
CA ALA A 163 30.83 11.94 40.30
C ALA A 163 29.75 10.83 40.33
N ALA A 164 29.44 10.27 41.50
CA ALA A 164 28.44 9.26 41.71
C ALA A 164 27.01 9.77 41.40
N GLU A 165 26.67 10.95 41.89
CA GLU A 165 25.38 11.62 41.58
C GLU A 165 25.24 11.95 40.10
N HIS A 166 26.30 12.40 39.46
CA HIS A 166 26.33 12.67 38.03
C HIS A 166 26.09 11.40 37.22
N LEU A 167 26.71 10.27 37.60
CA LEU A 167 26.51 8.99 36.94
C LEU A 167 25.07 8.51 37.06
N LEU A 168 24.47 8.62 38.25
CA LEU A 168 23.05 8.25 38.43
C LEU A 168 22.13 9.13 37.59
N ARG A 169 22.41 10.41 37.43
CA ARG A 169 21.63 11.29 36.55
C ARG A 169 21.70 10.83 35.11
N ILE A 170 22.91 10.57 34.59
CA ILE A 170 23.08 10.08 33.21
C ILE A 170 22.28 8.76 32.96
N ILE A 171 22.30 7.84 33.94
CA ILE A 171 21.55 6.58 33.83
C ILE A 171 20.05 6.85 33.79
N ASN A 172 19.54 7.74 34.64
CA ASN A 172 18.13 8.10 34.62
C ASN A 172 17.73 8.79 33.32
N ASP A 173 18.56 9.68 32.78
CA ASP A 173 18.31 10.35 31.48
C ASP A 173 18.24 9.35 30.34
N ILE A 174 19.12 8.34 30.31
CA ILE A 174 19.10 7.27 29.31
C ILE A 174 17.82 6.43 29.42
N LEU A 175 17.37 6.13 30.65
CA LEU A 175 16.12 5.40 30.88
C LEU A 175 14.90 6.18 30.43
N ASP A 176 14.85 7.46 30.75
CA ASP A 176 13.72 8.31 30.36
C ASP A 176 13.67 8.49 28.85
N LEU A 177 14.83 8.63 28.17
CA LEU A 177 14.89 8.59 26.72
C LEU A 177 14.35 7.27 26.15
N SER A 178 14.72 6.14 26.77
CA SER A 178 14.22 4.82 26.35
C SER A 178 12.71 4.68 26.54
N LYS A 179 12.13 5.24 27.61
CA LYS A 179 10.67 5.26 27.82
C LYS A 179 9.96 6.14 26.79
N ILE A 180 10.56 7.28 26.42
CA ILE A 180 10.05 8.17 25.37
C ILE A 180 10.01 7.43 24.02
N GLU A 181 11.14 6.79 23.64
CA GLU A 181 11.23 6.03 22.40
C GLU A 181 10.20 4.87 22.35
N ALA A 182 9.95 4.24 23.50
CA ALA A 182 8.97 3.16 23.61
C ALA A 182 7.51 3.66 23.73
N GLY A 183 7.25 4.96 23.77
CA GLY A 183 5.91 5.52 23.96
C GLY A 183 5.33 5.27 25.34
N LYS A 184 6.17 4.97 26.34
CA LYS A 184 5.77 4.60 27.72
C LYS A 184 5.90 5.74 28.73
N LEU A 185 6.27 6.94 28.28
CA LEU A 185 6.35 8.10 29.15
C LEU A 185 4.95 8.57 29.54
N ILE A 186 4.65 8.55 30.85
CA ILE A 186 3.40 9.07 31.40
C ILE A 186 3.72 10.46 31.97
N LEU A 187 3.03 11.49 31.48
CA LEU A 187 3.13 12.85 32.00
C LEU A 187 2.02 13.08 33.04
N GLU A 188 2.43 13.42 34.27
CA GLU A 188 1.49 13.84 35.30
C GLU A 188 1.34 15.37 35.29
N ARG A 189 0.10 15.84 35.42
CA ARG A 189 -0.18 17.27 35.61
C ARG A 189 -0.25 17.56 37.10
N GLN A 190 0.77 18.27 37.62
CA GLN A 190 0.75 18.74 38.99
C GLN A 190 0.81 20.26 39.02
N VAL A 191 0.07 20.84 39.95
CA VAL A 191 0.20 22.29 40.23
C VAL A 191 1.50 22.48 41.06
N PHE A 192 2.39 23.29 40.57
CA PHE A 192 3.64 23.62 41.29
C PHE A 192 3.87 25.14 41.34
N SER A 193 4.56 25.59 42.35
CA SER A 193 5.02 26.98 42.47
C SER A 193 6.38 27.11 41.76
N PRO A 194 6.52 28.02 40.78
CA PRO A 194 7.83 28.23 40.10
C PRO A 194 8.95 28.72 41.02
N LEU A 195 8.61 29.14 42.25
CA LEU A 195 9.58 29.62 43.26
C LEU A 195 10.10 28.48 44.17
N GLU A 196 9.52 27.25 44.05
CA GLU A 196 9.88 26.09 44.88
C GLU A 196 10.65 25.00 44.11
N VAL A 197 10.95 25.24 42.83
CA VAL A 197 11.67 24.30 41.95
C VAL A 197 13.13 24.71 41.77
#